data_ba434da4a9b864977b1e8e58b671876c
#
_entry.id   ba434da4a9b864977b1e8e58b671876c
#
_cell.length_a   1.000
_cell.length_b   1.000
_cell.length_c   1.000
_cell.angle_alpha   90.00
_cell.angle_beta   90.00
_cell.angle_gamma   90.00
#
_symmetry.space_group_name_H-M   'P 1'
#
loop_
_entity.id
_entity.type
_entity.pdbx_description
1 polymer ?
#
loop_
_entity_poly.entity_id
_entity_poly.type
_entity_poly.pdbx_seq_one_letter_code
_entity_poly.pdbx_strand_id
1 'polypeptide(L)'
;MAKKRAVKTSTKKTITLDFGEISEPQRMFMSASSFFICYGGAKGGGKSHVMRLKAVGMCLRYPGIRILMIRCHYPELEENLVRPILKWVPQEMYAYNGTSHLMTFDNGSIIKFGHYDGDSAENEYQGVEYDCIFIDEATQITERAFQYLQGCIRGTNNFPKRFYLSCNPGGVGHRWVKRLFIDRKYITDDKDPEKNENPDDYTFIPATVDDNPWLINSSPMYKKQLAQMPEDQVMAFRYGDWNALSGSYFKNFSLATHTLPPFAIPAHWPRYRSFDYGFDMFACCWWAVDEDGRSWCYRYFEQKGLVIKDAAKAIVDHTPPGENVQITYAPPDMWAKSKDTGREIAEVFRENGVPIIKANNNRIQGHMILKDMMTPGELKDPFVKELYSEGAPDKLPMLMFFRDESVAHCTDDICDIQSDDANPNDCAKQPHSITHSVDACRYYAISRVLAAEQEQDAKTVFDDEEDDEQDYDEFMCGGDICDSYMNY
;
A
#
# COMPACT_ATOMS: atom_id res chain seq x y z
N MET A 1 43.68 -26.03 -59.23
CA MET A 1 43.94 -26.56 -57.88
C MET A 1 42.94 -25.97 -56.91
N ALA A 2 41.89 -26.72 -56.53
CA ALA A 2 40.87 -26.28 -55.63
C ALA A 2 41.28 -26.55 -54.18
N LYS A 3 41.44 -25.52 -53.36
CA LYS A 3 41.69 -25.64 -51.90
C LYS A 3 40.46 -26.21 -51.21
N LYS A 4 40.53 -27.44 -50.71
CA LYS A 4 39.56 -28.01 -49.76
C LYS A 4 39.56 -27.21 -48.48
N ARG A 5 38.42 -26.53 -48.20
CA ARG A 5 38.12 -25.93 -46.91
C ARG A 5 37.81 -27.05 -45.91
N ALA A 6 38.67 -27.21 -44.92
CA ALA A 6 38.40 -28.12 -43.81
C ALA A 6 37.21 -27.62 -43.00
N VAL A 7 36.13 -28.38 -42.96
CA VAL A 7 35.03 -28.18 -42.05
C VAL A 7 35.50 -28.60 -40.66
N LYS A 8 35.70 -27.63 -39.78
CA LYS A 8 35.91 -27.92 -38.36
C LYS A 8 34.57 -28.43 -37.79
N THR A 9 34.45 -29.72 -37.59
CA THR A 9 33.38 -30.32 -36.75
C THR A 9 33.64 -29.89 -35.32
N SER A 10 32.89 -28.91 -34.87
CA SER A 10 32.79 -28.56 -33.45
C SER A 10 32.06 -29.70 -32.73
N THR A 11 32.78 -30.50 -31.99
CA THR A 11 32.16 -31.40 -30.99
C THR A 11 31.49 -30.53 -29.95
N LYS A 12 30.17 -30.46 -29.97
CA LYS A 12 29.38 -29.77 -28.92
C LYS A 12 29.70 -30.43 -27.59
N LYS A 13 30.42 -29.70 -26.72
CA LYS A 13 30.69 -30.14 -25.35
C LYS A 13 29.38 -30.15 -24.60
N THR A 14 28.90 -31.30 -24.18
CA THR A 14 27.68 -31.40 -23.34
C THR A 14 28.06 -30.90 -21.94
N ILE A 15 27.45 -29.84 -21.51
CA ILE A 15 27.56 -29.30 -20.14
C ILE A 15 26.35 -29.83 -19.35
N THR A 16 26.61 -30.56 -18.28
CA THR A 16 25.59 -31.02 -17.36
C THR A 16 25.56 -30.07 -16.17
N LEU A 17 24.39 -29.48 -15.91
CA LEU A 17 24.16 -28.64 -14.74
C LEU A 17 23.52 -29.49 -13.64
N ASP A 18 24.21 -29.59 -12.50
CA ASP A 18 23.69 -30.29 -11.33
C ASP A 18 22.86 -29.33 -10.51
N PHE A 19 21.57 -29.66 -10.33
CA PHE A 19 20.63 -28.91 -9.50
C PHE A 19 20.72 -29.28 -8.02
N GLY A 20 21.49 -30.31 -7.69
CA GLY A 20 21.61 -30.84 -6.34
C GLY A 20 20.30 -31.49 -5.82
N GLU A 21 20.33 -31.85 -4.55
CA GLU A 21 19.12 -32.36 -3.89
C GLU A 21 18.20 -31.22 -3.49
N ILE A 22 16.89 -31.43 -3.63
CA ILE A 22 15.85 -30.47 -3.27
C ILE A 22 14.82 -31.11 -2.35
N SER A 23 14.25 -30.32 -1.45
CA SER A 23 13.22 -30.74 -0.50
C SER A 23 11.87 -31.04 -1.19
N GLU A 24 10.96 -31.68 -0.48
CA GLU A 24 9.64 -32.00 -1.04
C GLU A 24 8.84 -30.73 -1.42
N PRO A 25 8.75 -29.65 -0.59
CA PRO A 25 8.09 -28.42 -1.03
C PRO A 25 8.78 -27.81 -2.26
N GLN A 26 10.10 -27.90 -2.38
CA GLN A 26 10.82 -27.44 -3.58
C GLN A 26 10.48 -28.27 -4.83
N ARG A 27 10.30 -29.60 -4.69
CA ARG A 27 9.82 -30.45 -5.81
C ARG A 27 8.43 -30.05 -6.26
N MET A 28 7.53 -29.81 -5.29
CA MET A 28 6.18 -29.31 -5.59
C MET A 28 6.22 -27.99 -6.39
N PHE A 29 7.07 -27.05 -5.99
CA PHE A 29 7.25 -25.80 -6.71
C PHE A 29 7.80 -26.00 -8.12
N MET A 30 8.79 -26.88 -8.28
CA MET A 30 9.36 -27.22 -9.59
C MET A 30 8.35 -27.85 -10.55
N SER A 31 7.35 -28.60 -10.03
CA SER A 31 6.33 -29.30 -10.82
C SER A 31 5.04 -28.51 -11.00
N ALA A 32 4.77 -27.51 -10.16
CA ALA A 32 3.53 -26.74 -10.20
C ALA A 32 3.29 -26.07 -11.57
N SER A 33 2.01 -26.03 -12.00
CA SER A 33 1.62 -25.62 -13.34
C SER A 33 0.48 -24.60 -13.40
N SER A 34 -0.06 -24.14 -12.28
CA SER A 34 -1.02 -23.04 -12.19
C SER A 34 -0.42 -21.73 -12.71
N PHE A 35 -1.24 -20.72 -12.98
CA PHE A 35 -0.76 -19.44 -13.49
C PHE A 35 0.03 -18.66 -12.43
N PHE A 36 -0.45 -18.64 -11.17
CA PHE A 36 0.18 -18.04 -10.02
C PHE A 36 0.64 -19.11 -9.02
N ILE A 37 1.93 -19.21 -8.79
CA ILE A 37 2.54 -20.20 -7.90
C ILE A 37 3.30 -19.47 -6.81
N CYS A 38 2.86 -19.59 -5.55
CA CYS A 38 3.48 -18.95 -4.40
C CYS A 38 4.13 -19.98 -3.49
N TYR A 39 5.42 -19.81 -3.23
CA TYR A 39 6.21 -20.62 -2.30
C TYR A 39 6.49 -19.81 -1.05
N GLY A 40 5.95 -20.19 0.09
CA GLY A 40 6.06 -19.31 1.24
C GLY A 40 5.72 -19.91 2.58
N GLY A 41 5.62 -19.00 3.54
CA GLY A 41 5.27 -19.24 4.91
C GLY A 41 6.36 -18.81 5.87
N ALA A 42 7.42 -19.59 6.09
CA ALA A 42 8.45 -19.28 7.08
C ALA A 42 9.80 -18.91 6.48
N LYS A 43 10.69 -18.33 7.28
CA LYS A 43 12.09 -18.09 6.92
C LYS A 43 12.88 -19.40 6.89
N GLY A 44 13.88 -19.48 6.03
CA GLY A 44 14.80 -20.64 5.96
C GLY A 44 14.32 -21.81 5.12
N GLY A 45 13.12 -21.77 4.53
CA GLY A 45 12.55 -22.85 3.69
C GLY A 45 13.17 -23.02 2.30
N GLY A 46 14.27 -22.32 1.99
CA GLY A 46 14.96 -22.45 0.69
C GLY A 46 14.26 -21.77 -0.50
N LYS A 47 13.41 -20.77 -0.27
CA LYS A 47 12.61 -20.06 -1.28
C LYS A 47 13.42 -19.49 -2.44
N SER A 48 14.33 -18.57 -2.17
CA SER A 48 15.16 -17.92 -3.22
C SER A 48 16.04 -18.94 -3.95
N HIS A 49 16.42 -20.06 -3.29
CA HIS A 49 17.16 -21.13 -3.92
C HIS A 49 16.34 -21.80 -5.03
N VAL A 50 15.13 -22.28 -4.72
CA VAL A 50 14.29 -22.97 -5.72
C VAL A 50 13.83 -22.03 -6.84
N MET A 51 13.62 -20.73 -6.54
CA MET A 51 13.32 -19.71 -7.56
C MET A 51 14.45 -19.64 -8.60
N ARG A 52 15.71 -19.60 -8.16
CA ARG A 52 16.88 -19.62 -9.06
C ARG A 52 16.94 -20.90 -9.89
N LEU A 53 16.75 -22.05 -9.26
CA LEU A 53 16.74 -23.35 -9.96
C LEU A 53 15.67 -23.38 -11.05
N LYS A 54 14.45 -22.94 -10.72
CA LYS A 54 13.31 -22.91 -11.63
C LYS A 54 13.57 -22.00 -12.82
N ALA A 55 14.02 -20.76 -12.59
CA ALA A 55 14.30 -19.79 -13.65
C ALA A 55 15.38 -20.30 -14.63
N VAL A 56 16.50 -20.76 -14.11
CA VAL A 56 17.59 -21.32 -14.94
C VAL A 56 17.11 -22.59 -15.66
N GLY A 57 16.42 -23.49 -14.97
CA GLY A 57 15.87 -24.71 -15.57
C GLY A 57 14.92 -24.42 -16.73
N MET A 58 14.10 -23.36 -16.62
CA MET A 58 13.22 -22.92 -17.71
C MET A 58 14.01 -22.36 -18.89
N CYS A 59 15.04 -21.55 -18.64
CA CYS A 59 15.92 -21.05 -19.70
C CYS A 59 16.60 -22.19 -20.49
N LEU A 60 16.98 -23.25 -19.81
CA LEU A 60 17.59 -24.42 -20.49
C LEU A 60 16.57 -25.22 -21.27
N ARG A 61 15.35 -25.35 -20.75
CA ARG A 61 14.27 -26.18 -21.35
C ARG A 61 13.59 -25.50 -22.55
N TYR A 62 13.44 -24.17 -22.50
CA TYR A 62 12.66 -23.39 -23.48
C TYR A 62 13.57 -22.38 -24.18
N PRO A 63 14.28 -22.77 -25.28
CA PRO A 63 15.18 -21.84 -26.00
C PRO A 63 14.44 -20.58 -26.47
N GLY A 64 14.96 -19.41 -26.04
CA GLY A 64 14.39 -18.12 -26.35
C GLY A 64 13.33 -17.60 -25.34
N ILE A 65 13.09 -18.31 -24.22
CA ILE A 65 12.17 -17.83 -23.16
C ILE A 65 12.68 -16.53 -22.54
N ARG A 66 11.75 -15.65 -22.20
CA ARG A 66 12.01 -14.34 -21.58
C ARG A 66 11.50 -14.37 -20.14
N ILE A 67 12.42 -14.26 -19.19
CA ILE A 67 12.11 -14.29 -17.75
C ILE A 67 12.48 -12.96 -17.13
N LEU A 68 11.58 -12.44 -16.28
CA LEU A 68 11.84 -11.32 -15.39
C LEU A 68 11.95 -11.85 -13.96
N MET A 69 13.02 -11.49 -13.24
CA MET A 69 13.16 -11.76 -11.80
C MET A 69 13.20 -10.44 -11.05
N ILE A 70 12.27 -10.25 -10.12
CA ILE A 70 12.08 -9.00 -9.38
C ILE A 70 12.21 -9.21 -7.87
N ARG A 71 12.74 -8.19 -7.21
CA ARG A 71 12.65 -7.97 -5.77
C ARG A 71 12.40 -6.48 -5.50
N CYS A 72 11.91 -6.12 -4.31
CA CYS A 72 11.62 -4.72 -3.97
C CYS A 72 12.89 -3.85 -4.13
N HIS A 73 14.02 -4.26 -3.54
CA HIS A 73 15.25 -3.48 -3.56
C HIS A 73 16.38 -4.17 -4.36
N TYR A 74 17.06 -3.39 -5.21
CA TYR A 74 18.11 -3.91 -6.08
C TYR A 74 19.31 -4.54 -5.33
N PRO A 75 19.87 -3.96 -4.25
CA PRO A 75 20.97 -4.58 -3.53
C PRO A 75 20.67 -6.00 -3.03
N GLU A 76 19.44 -6.21 -2.55
CA GLU A 76 18.99 -7.52 -2.10
C GLU A 76 18.75 -8.49 -3.26
N LEU A 77 18.24 -8.00 -4.39
CA LEU A 77 18.14 -8.77 -5.63
C LEU A 77 19.50 -9.29 -6.06
N GLU A 78 20.50 -8.41 -6.06
CA GLU A 78 21.87 -8.76 -6.47
C GLU A 78 22.46 -9.85 -5.57
N GLU A 79 22.39 -9.69 -4.25
CA GLU A 79 22.94 -10.64 -3.29
C GLU A 79 22.22 -11.99 -3.30
N ASN A 80 20.88 -12.00 -3.37
CA ASN A 80 20.10 -13.21 -3.19
C ASN A 80 19.80 -13.96 -4.49
N LEU A 81 19.76 -13.28 -5.63
CA LEU A 81 19.40 -13.90 -6.90
C LEU A 81 20.54 -13.83 -7.93
N VAL A 82 21.06 -12.65 -8.22
CA VAL A 82 22.02 -12.46 -9.33
C VAL A 82 23.34 -13.15 -9.04
N ARG A 83 24.04 -12.78 -7.98
CA ARG A 83 25.36 -13.34 -7.64
C ARG A 83 25.34 -14.85 -7.47
N PRO A 84 24.35 -15.46 -6.78
CA PRO A 84 24.28 -16.91 -6.69
C PRO A 84 24.06 -17.62 -8.04
N ILE A 85 23.25 -17.06 -8.94
CA ILE A 85 23.04 -17.61 -10.29
C ILE A 85 24.35 -17.53 -11.07
N LEU A 86 25.02 -16.38 -11.12
CA LEU A 86 26.26 -16.19 -11.85
C LEU A 86 27.39 -17.09 -11.33
N LYS A 87 27.39 -17.40 -10.03
CA LYS A 87 28.38 -18.32 -9.42
C LYS A 87 28.10 -19.79 -9.74
N TRP A 88 26.81 -20.16 -9.83
CA TRP A 88 26.42 -21.56 -10.00
C TRP A 88 26.35 -22.02 -11.45
N VAL A 89 25.89 -21.15 -12.38
CA VAL A 89 25.79 -21.47 -13.80
C VAL A 89 27.20 -21.34 -14.45
N PRO A 90 27.69 -22.36 -15.20
CA PRO A 90 28.96 -22.26 -15.92
C PRO A 90 28.99 -21.07 -16.88
N GLN A 91 30.07 -20.32 -16.85
CA GLN A 91 30.21 -19.07 -17.61
C GLN A 91 30.12 -19.23 -19.12
N GLU A 92 30.48 -20.43 -19.62
CA GLU A 92 30.37 -20.78 -21.04
C GLU A 92 28.90 -20.86 -21.52
N MET A 93 27.89 -20.86 -20.63
CA MET A 93 26.48 -21.00 -20.99
C MET A 93 25.74 -19.68 -21.13
N TYR A 94 26.37 -18.57 -20.71
CA TYR A 94 25.70 -17.28 -20.68
C TYR A 94 26.63 -16.09 -20.85
N ALA A 95 26.06 -14.95 -21.25
CA ALA A 95 26.66 -13.63 -21.13
C ALA A 95 25.82 -12.78 -20.14
N TYR A 96 26.49 -12.06 -19.23
CA TYR A 96 25.86 -11.16 -18.30
C TYR A 96 26.27 -9.71 -18.53
N ASN A 97 25.30 -8.82 -18.70
CA ASN A 97 25.51 -7.39 -18.81
C ASN A 97 25.06 -6.72 -17.49
N GLY A 98 26.03 -6.25 -16.70
CA GLY A 98 25.78 -5.63 -15.40
C GLY A 98 25.10 -4.24 -15.48
N THR A 99 25.21 -3.54 -16.62
CA THR A 99 24.53 -2.23 -16.79
C THR A 99 23.05 -2.39 -17.08
N SER A 100 22.70 -3.35 -17.94
CA SER A 100 21.30 -3.65 -18.26
C SER A 100 20.69 -4.71 -17.36
N HIS A 101 21.46 -5.30 -16.44
CA HIS A 101 21.05 -6.40 -15.56
C HIS A 101 20.41 -7.56 -16.33
N LEU A 102 21.01 -7.91 -17.46
CA LEU A 102 20.49 -8.91 -18.38
C LEU A 102 21.45 -10.09 -18.50
N MET A 103 20.97 -11.28 -18.21
CA MET A 103 21.65 -12.54 -18.46
C MET A 103 21.07 -13.17 -19.73
N THR A 104 21.92 -13.45 -20.71
CA THR A 104 21.53 -14.07 -21.99
C THR A 104 22.22 -15.41 -22.13
N PHE A 105 21.47 -16.48 -22.32
CA PHE A 105 21.95 -17.83 -22.57
C PHE A 105 22.26 -18.05 -24.04
N ASP A 106 23.17 -18.97 -24.34
CA ASP A 106 23.57 -19.31 -25.73
C ASP A 106 22.40 -19.79 -26.61
N ASN A 107 21.33 -20.31 -26.00
CA ASN A 107 20.11 -20.72 -26.69
C ASN A 107 19.11 -19.59 -26.94
N GLY A 108 19.48 -18.34 -26.65
CA GLY A 108 18.67 -17.16 -26.82
C GLY A 108 17.70 -16.85 -25.68
N SER A 109 17.65 -17.69 -24.63
CA SER A 109 16.85 -17.41 -23.43
C SER A 109 17.44 -16.26 -22.64
N ILE A 110 16.60 -15.48 -21.96
CA ILE A 110 17.05 -14.35 -21.14
C ILE A 110 16.45 -14.36 -19.73
N ILE A 111 17.25 -13.88 -18.77
CA ILE A 111 16.76 -13.46 -17.46
C ILE A 111 17.10 -11.97 -17.29
N LYS A 112 16.08 -11.12 -17.22
CA LYS A 112 16.20 -9.72 -16.80
C LYS A 112 16.06 -9.70 -15.29
N PHE A 113 17.02 -9.08 -14.61
CA PHE A 113 16.92 -8.81 -13.18
C PHE A 113 16.45 -7.37 -12.98
N GLY A 114 15.40 -7.19 -12.22
CA GLY A 114 14.78 -5.90 -11.99
C GLY A 114 14.36 -5.68 -10.53
N HIS A 115 14.09 -4.46 -10.17
CA HIS A 115 13.57 -4.11 -8.86
C HIS A 115 12.25 -3.36 -8.99
N TYR A 116 11.50 -3.31 -7.90
CA TYR A 116 10.21 -2.62 -7.87
C TYR A 116 10.10 -1.85 -6.55
N ASP A 117 10.67 -0.65 -6.50
CA ASP A 117 10.69 0.23 -5.32
C ASP A 117 9.77 1.46 -5.48
N GLY A 118 8.62 1.25 -6.08
CA GLY A 118 7.59 2.27 -6.26
C GLY A 118 7.25 2.56 -7.72
N ASP A 119 6.54 3.66 -7.93
CA ASP A 119 5.88 4.00 -9.21
C ASP A 119 6.83 4.23 -10.38
N SER A 120 8.08 4.61 -10.11
CA SER A 120 9.11 4.74 -11.16
C SER A 120 9.41 3.42 -11.85
N ALA A 121 9.26 2.30 -11.14
CA ALA A 121 9.48 0.97 -11.68
C ALA A 121 8.44 0.58 -12.75
N GLU A 122 7.21 1.10 -12.69
CA GLU A 122 6.19 0.86 -13.71
C GLU A 122 6.68 1.27 -15.10
N ASN A 123 7.36 2.42 -15.20
CA ASN A 123 7.90 2.92 -16.48
C ASN A 123 9.00 2.01 -17.05
N GLU A 124 9.77 1.33 -16.20
CA GLU A 124 10.84 0.41 -16.65
C GLU A 124 10.29 -0.82 -17.35
N TYR A 125 9.12 -1.33 -16.92
CA TYR A 125 8.51 -2.54 -17.46
C TYR A 125 7.44 -2.26 -18.50
N GLN A 126 7.07 -0.99 -18.71
CA GLN A 126 6.06 -0.60 -19.70
C GLN A 126 6.52 -1.00 -21.12
N GLY A 127 5.62 -1.70 -21.83
CA GLY A 127 5.88 -2.11 -23.21
C GLY A 127 6.80 -3.34 -23.36
N VAL A 128 7.34 -3.91 -22.28
CA VAL A 128 8.16 -5.12 -22.33
C VAL A 128 7.29 -6.37 -22.15
N GLU A 129 7.68 -7.44 -22.84
CA GLU A 129 6.97 -8.74 -22.80
C GLU A 129 7.84 -9.81 -22.16
N TYR A 130 7.24 -10.55 -21.23
CA TYR A 130 7.87 -11.70 -20.58
C TYR A 130 6.97 -12.94 -20.66
N ASP A 131 7.57 -14.11 -20.65
CA ASP A 131 6.87 -15.38 -20.56
C ASP A 131 6.60 -15.74 -19.11
N CYS A 132 7.57 -15.52 -18.23
CA CYS A 132 7.44 -15.77 -16.80
C CYS A 132 8.01 -14.61 -15.98
N ILE A 133 7.34 -14.33 -14.86
CA ILE A 133 7.79 -13.35 -13.89
C ILE A 133 7.99 -14.05 -12.54
N PHE A 134 9.15 -13.80 -11.93
CA PHE A 134 9.54 -14.29 -10.62
C PHE A 134 9.62 -13.12 -9.67
N ILE A 135 8.83 -13.15 -8.59
CA ILE A 135 8.80 -12.10 -7.56
C ILE A 135 9.30 -12.69 -6.25
N ASP A 136 10.53 -12.35 -5.87
CA ASP A 136 11.09 -12.76 -4.59
C ASP A 136 10.67 -11.79 -3.50
N GLU A 137 10.18 -12.29 -2.36
CA GLU A 137 9.56 -11.53 -1.27
C GLU A 137 8.33 -10.71 -1.75
N ALA A 138 7.35 -11.39 -2.34
CA ALA A 138 6.15 -10.77 -2.93
C ALA A 138 5.34 -9.92 -1.94
N THR A 139 5.43 -10.19 -0.64
CA THR A 139 4.81 -9.36 0.40
C THR A 139 5.45 -7.99 0.58
N GLN A 140 6.55 -7.69 -0.10
CA GLN A 140 7.17 -6.36 -0.10
C GLN A 140 6.63 -5.44 -1.21
N ILE A 141 5.76 -5.92 -2.09
CA ILE A 141 5.12 -5.12 -3.13
C ILE A 141 3.61 -5.02 -2.89
N THR A 142 3.02 -3.91 -3.31
CA THR A 142 1.58 -3.68 -3.20
C THR A 142 0.78 -4.58 -4.16
N GLU A 143 -0.51 -4.78 -3.89
CA GLU A 143 -1.41 -5.49 -4.82
C GLU A 143 -1.47 -4.81 -6.19
N ARG A 144 -1.49 -3.48 -6.21
CA ARG A 144 -1.46 -2.67 -7.44
C ARG A 144 -0.21 -2.95 -8.28
N ALA A 145 0.98 -3.03 -7.65
CA ALA A 145 2.21 -3.39 -8.33
C ALA A 145 2.15 -4.81 -8.93
N PHE A 146 1.58 -5.75 -8.19
CA PHE A 146 1.36 -7.10 -8.67
C PHE A 146 0.40 -7.14 -9.86
N GLN A 147 -0.72 -6.40 -9.80
CA GLN A 147 -1.68 -6.29 -10.92
C GLN A 147 -1.04 -5.65 -12.16
N TYR A 148 -0.23 -4.59 -11.98
CA TYR A 148 0.50 -3.98 -13.09
C TYR A 148 1.43 -4.96 -13.80
N LEU A 149 2.18 -5.76 -13.04
CA LEU A 149 3.09 -6.77 -13.58
C LEU A 149 2.36 -7.88 -14.37
N GLN A 150 1.10 -8.15 -14.07
CA GLN A 150 0.31 -9.13 -14.83
C GLN A 150 0.18 -8.72 -16.30
N GLY A 151 0.04 -7.42 -16.58
CA GLY A 151 0.02 -6.89 -17.95
C GLY A 151 1.32 -7.09 -18.75
N CYS A 152 2.43 -7.42 -18.08
CA CYS A 152 3.72 -7.71 -18.72
C CYS A 152 3.88 -9.17 -19.17
N ILE A 153 2.98 -10.09 -18.71
CA ILE A 153 2.97 -11.48 -19.20
C ILE A 153 2.14 -11.57 -20.47
N ARG A 154 2.82 -11.55 -21.58
CA ARG A 154 2.22 -11.66 -22.90
C ARG A 154 3.24 -12.22 -23.90
N GLY A 155 2.80 -12.61 -25.07
CA GLY A 155 3.65 -13.12 -26.14
C GLY A 155 2.93 -14.20 -26.95
N THR A 156 3.26 -14.32 -28.22
CA THR A 156 2.63 -15.22 -29.19
C THR A 156 3.26 -16.61 -29.25
N ASN A 157 4.30 -16.86 -28.44
CA ASN A 157 4.97 -18.16 -28.37
C ASN A 157 4.18 -19.17 -27.48
N ASN A 158 4.50 -20.46 -27.57
CA ASN A 158 3.88 -21.54 -26.80
C ASN A 158 4.58 -21.82 -25.48
N PHE A 159 5.39 -20.89 -24.95
CA PHE A 159 6.05 -21.06 -23.67
C PHE A 159 5.07 -20.88 -22.50
N PRO A 160 5.33 -21.48 -21.34
CA PRO A 160 4.50 -21.27 -20.15
C PRO A 160 4.42 -19.78 -19.81
N LYS A 161 3.21 -19.30 -19.52
CA LYS A 161 2.92 -17.96 -19.02
C LYS A 161 2.57 -18.08 -17.55
N ARG A 162 3.48 -17.66 -16.64
CA ARG A 162 3.31 -17.92 -15.20
C ARG A 162 3.99 -16.89 -14.33
N PHE A 163 3.41 -16.72 -13.15
CA PHE A 163 4.03 -16.05 -12.01
C PHE A 163 4.58 -17.06 -11.01
N TYR A 164 5.80 -16.84 -10.58
CA TYR A 164 6.44 -17.56 -9.48
C TYR A 164 6.75 -16.57 -8.37
N LEU A 165 6.13 -16.75 -7.21
CA LEU A 165 6.26 -15.85 -6.07
C LEU A 165 6.97 -16.58 -4.92
N SER A 166 7.76 -15.85 -4.15
CA SER A 166 8.18 -16.28 -2.81
C SER A 166 7.74 -15.25 -1.79
N CYS A 167 7.44 -15.65 -0.57
CA CYS A 167 6.96 -14.74 0.46
C CYS A 167 7.20 -15.25 1.88
N ASN A 168 7.21 -14.29 2.82
CA ASN A 168 7.02 -14.51 4.25
C ASN A 168 5.83 -13.67 4.71
N PRO A 169 5.17 -13.99 5.83
CA PRO A 169 4.15 -13.12 6.42
C PRO A 169 4.73 -11.74 6.79
N GLY A 170 3.91 -10.70 6.70
CA GLY A 170 4.28 -9.31 6.96
C GLY A 170 4.61 -8.51 5.69
N GLY A 171 4.76 -7.19 5.82
CA GLY A 171 4.98 -6.28 4.71
C GLY A 171 3.70 -5.75 4.08
N VAL A 172 3.84 -4.76 3.19
CA VAL A 172 2.73 -4.04 2.52
C VAL A 172 1.82 -4.96 1.70
N GLY A 173 2.36 -6.02 1.14
CA GLY A 173 1.63 -7.01 0.35
C GLY A 173 1.04 -8.17 1.16
N HIS A 174 1.19 -8.16 2.49
CA HIS A 174 0.71 -9.25 3.33
C HIS A 174 -0.76 -9.59 3.07
N ARG A 175 -1.62 -8.58 2.98
CA ARG A 175 -3.07 -8.73 2.84
C ARG A 175 -3.45 -9.42 1.53
N TRP A 176 -2.94 -8.96 0.38
CA TRP A 176 -3.29 -9.55 -0.91
C TRP A 176 -2.72 -10.95 -1.09
N VAL A 177 -1.47 -11.20 -0.63
CA VAL A 177 -0.89 -12.56 -0.67
C VAL A 177 -1.70 -13.51 0.21
N LYS A 178 -2.07 -13.08 1.43
CA LYS A 178 -2.90 -13.87 2.33
C LYS A 178 -4.28 -14.14 1.71
N ARG A 179 -4.94 -13.12 1.16
CA ARG A 179 -6.25 -13.24 0.51
C ARG A 179 -6.25 -14.30 -0.60
N LEU A 180 -5.30 -14.18 -1.55
CA LEU A 180 -5.25 -15.03 -2.74
C LEU A 180 -4.75 -16.45 -2.46
N PHE A 181 -3.70 -16.59 -1.64
CA PHE A 181 -2.97 -17.86 -1.53
C PHE A 181 -3.27 -18.64 -0.24
N ILE A 182 -3.59 -17.95 0.86
CA ILE A 182 -3.83 -18.58 2.16
C ILE A 182 -5.32 -18.72 2.44
N ASP A 183 -6.05 -17.59 2.47
CA ASP A 183 -7.49 -17.58 2.75
C ASP A 183 -8.31 -18.06 1.55
N ARG A 184 -7.74 -18.04 0.33
CA ARG A 184 -8.35 -18.42 -0.93
C ARG A 184 -9.69 -17.71 -1.17
N LYS A 185 -9.70 -16.41 -0.90
CA LYS A 185 -10.83 -15.52 -1.11
C LYS A 185 -10.65 -14.80 -2.44
N TYR A 186 -11.51 -15.11 -3.39
CA TYR A 186 -11.43 -14.63 -4.77
C TYR A 186 -12.55 -13.63 -5.07
N ILE A 187 -12.22 -12.63 -5.87
CA ILE A 187 -13.19 -11.61 -6.32
C ILE A 187 -14.06 -12.24 -7.39
N THR A 188 -15.37 -12.02 -7.28
CA THR A 188 -16.36 -12.37 -8.31
C THR A 188 -17.20 -11.13 -8.59
N ASP A 189 -17.31 -10.76 -9.86
CA ASP A 189 -18.16 -9.65 -10.33
C ASP A 189 -19.17 -10.19 -11.35
N ASP A 190 -20.44 -10.16 -10.97
CA ASP A 190 -21.53 -10.63 -11.86
C ASP A 190 -21.74 -9.70 -13.07
N LYS A 191 -21.27 -8.45 -12.99
CA LYS A 191 -21.41 -7.45 -14.05
C LYS A 191 -20.25 -7.49 -15.05
N ASP A 192 -19.08 -7.89 -14.59
CA ASP A 192 -17.87 -7.97 -15.40
C ASP A 192 -17.14 -9.30 -15.13
N PRO A 193 -17.52 -10.38 -15.82
CA PRO A 193 -16.90 -11.70 -15.63
C PRO A 193 -15.40 -11.75 -15.91
N GLU A 194 -14.85 -10.79 -16.66
CA GLU A 194 -13.38 -10.71 -16.91
C GLU A 194 -12.58 -10.32 -15.66
N LYS A 195 -13.24 -9.73 -14.66
CA LYS A 195 -12.65 -9.42 -13.35
C LYS A 195 -12.63 -10.61 -12.38
N ASN A 196 -13.28 -11.72 -12.74
CA ASN A 196 -13.38 -12.87 -11.85
C ASN A 196 -12.04 -13.59 -11.69
N GLU A 197 -11.63 -13.76 -10.43
CA GLU A 197 -10.46 -14.56 -10.08
C GLU A 197 -10.83 -16.05 -10.04
N ASN A 198 -10.11 -16.89 -10.81
CA ASN A 198 -10.36 -18.32 -10.82
C ASN A 198 -9.48 -19.04 -9.78
N PRO A 199 -10.05 -19.77 -8.79
CA PRO A 199 -9.31 -20.51 -7.77
C PRO A 199 -8.23 -21.45 -8.31
N ASP A 200 -8.44 -22.04 -9.49
CA ASP A 200 -7.51 -22.99 -10.09
C ASP A 200 -6.23 -22.34 -10.62
N ASP A 201 -6.24 -21.02 -10.79
CA ASP A 201 -5.07 -20.27 -11.22
C ASP A 201 -4.04 -20.09 -10.11
N TYR A 202 -4.40 -20.35 -8.83
CA TYR A 202 -3.57 -20.05 -7.67
C TYR A 202 -3.12 -21.33 -6.95
N THR A 203 -1.83 -21.47 -6.72
CA THR A 203 -1.24 -22.54 -5.90
C THR A 203 -0.34 -21.97 -4.82
N PHE A 204 -0.60 -22.34 -3.58
CA PHE A 204 0.29 -22.06 -2.44
C PHE A 204 1.03 -23.32 -2.02
N ILE A 205 2.35 -23.19 -1.83
CA ILE A 205 3.21 -24.27 -1.37
C ILE A 205 3.87 -23.82 -0.08
N PRO A 206 3.42 -24.29 1.10
CA PRO A 206 4.01 -23.92 2.38
C PRO A 206 5.40 -24.53 2.54
N ALA A 207 6.29 -23.77 3.17
CA ALA A 207 7.61 -24.24 3.54
C ALA A 207 8.13 -23.52 4.79
N THR A 208 8.78 -24.28 5.65
CA THR A 208 9.38 -23.84 6.90
C THR A 208 10.87 -24.14 6.93
N VAL A 209 11.55 -23.70 7.97
CA VAL A 209 12.97 -24.05 8.20
C VAL A 209 13.15 -25.56 8.35
N ASP A 210 12.12 -26.28 8.85
CA ASP A 210 12.18 -27.73 9.06
C ASP A 210 12.22 -28.53 7.75
N ASP A 211 11.76 -27.92 6.65
CA ASP A 211 11.81 -28.49 5.29
C ASP A 211 13.19 -28.29 4.63
N ASN A 212 14.17 -27.67 5.32
CA ASN A 212 15.49 -27.38 4.76
C ASN A 212 16.62 -28.02 5.58
N PRO A 213 16.83 -29.33 5.43
CA PRO A 213 17.86 -30.05 6.19
C PRO A 213 19.29 -29.53 5.95
N TRP A 214 19.56 -28.99 4.76
CA TRP A 214 20.88 -28.42 4.44
C TRP A 214 21.20 -27.19 5.27
N LEU A 215 20.21 -26.31 5.49
CA LEU A 215 20.35 -25.13 6.35
C LEU A 215 20.52 -25.55 7.81
N ILE A 216 19.72 -26.52 8.28
CA ILE A 216 19.77 -27.01 9.66
C ILE A 216 21.14 -27.62 9.94
N ASN A 217 21.67 -28.44 9.03
CA ASN A 217 22.96 -29.10 9.18
C ASN A 217 24.13 -28.11 9.12
N SER A 218 24.07 -27.09 8.23
CA SER A 218 25.12 -26.07 8.12
C SER A 218 25.06 -24.99 9.20
N SER A 219 23.88 -24.70 9.74
CA SER A 219 23.63 -23.65 10.73
C SER A 219 22.68 -24.11 11.84
N PRO A 220 23.10 -25.01 12.75
CA PRO A 220 22.22 -25.56 13.81
C PRO A 220 21.64 -24.50 14.76
N MET A 221 22.33 -23.36 14.88
CA MET A 221 21.89 -22.24 15.73
C MET A 221 20.72 -21.44 15.10
N TYR A 222 20.48 -21.55 13.78
CA TYR A 222 19.47 -20.75 13.10
C TYR A 222 18.06 -20.92 13.67
N LYS A 223 17.66 -22.15 13.99
CA LYS A 223 16.38 -22.42 14.67
C LYS A 223 16.27 -21.74 16.05
N LYS A 224 17.38 -21.73 16.81
CA LYS A 224 17.41 -21.06 18.12
C LYS A 224 17.30 -19.54 17.97
N GLN A 225 17.96 -18.96 16.95
CA GLN A 225 17.87 -17.54 16.65
C GLN A 225 16.43 -17.14 16.28
N LEU A 226 15.74 -17.93 15.44
CA LEU A 226 14.32 -17.71 15.15
C LEU A 226 13.44 -17.80 16.41
N ALA A 227 13.72 -18.73 17.31
CA ALA A 227 12.96 -18.93 18.54
C ALA A 227 13.18 -17.82 19.59
N GLN A 228 14.20 -16.99 19.45
CA GLN A 228 14.50 -15.86 20.33
C GLN A 228 13.90 -14.53 19.87
N MET A 229 13.21 -14.53 18.73
CA MET A 229 12.49 -13.35 18.22
C MET A 229 11.25 -13.06 19.12
N PRO A 230 10.65 -11.86 19.02
CA PRO A 230 9.32 -11.60 19.59
C PRO A 230 8.30 -12.66 19.17
N GLU A 231 7.34 -12.97 20.04
CA GLU A 231 6.40 -14.10 19.86
C GLU A 231 5.66 -14.04 18.51
N ASP A 232 5.17 -12.87 18.13
CA ASP A 232 4.51 -12.64 16.84
C ASP A 232 5.44 -12.95 15.65
N GLN A 233 6.72 -12.57 15.74
CA GLN A 233 7.72 -12.87 14.72
C GLN A 233 8.10 -14.37 14.72
N VAL A 234 8.12 -15.03 15.87
CA VAL A 234 8.34 -16.49 15.95
C VAL A 234 7.20 -17.21 15.23
N MET A 235 5.94 -16.84 15.51
CA MET A 235 4.79 -17.44 14.86
C MET A 235 4.83 -17.24 13.34
N ALA A 236 5.13 -16.04 12.90
CA ALA A 236 5.20 -15.70 11.47
C ALA A 236 6.41 -16.34 10.75
N PHE A 237 7.62 -16.14 11.28
CA PHE A 237 8.85 -16.47 10.56
C PHE A 237 9.35 -17.89 10.76
N ARG A 238 9.03 -18.53 11.89
CA ARG A 238 9.38 -19.92 12.14
C ARG A 238 8.30 -20.87 11.71
N TYR A 239 7.03 -20.55 12.03
CA TYR A 239 5.89 -21.43 11.79
C TYR A 239 5.07 -21.05 10.57
N GLY A 240 5.29 -19.86 10.00
CA GLY A 240 4.57 -19.40 8.81
C GLY A 240 3.11 -19.02 9.09
N ASP A 241 2.81 -18.56 10.31
CA ASP A 241 1.48 -18.11 10.67
C ASP A 241 1.19 -16.74 10.06
N TRP A 242 0.21 -16.70 9.17
CA TRP A 242 -0.25 -15.51 8.48
C TRP A 242 -1.17 -14.61 9.31
N ASN A 243 -1.55 -15.02 10.50
CA ASN A 243 -2.36 -14.20 11.41
C ASN A 243 -1.52 -13.49 12.46
N ALA A 244 -0.27 -13.90 12.66
CA ALA A 244 0.61 -13.36 13.69
C ALA A 244 1.13 -11.94 13.35
N LEU A 245 1.35 -11.63 12.08
CA LEU A 245 1.83 -10.33 11.62
C LEU A 245 0.86 -9.74 10.61
N SER A 246 0.01 -8.82 11.03
CA SER A 246 -0.75 -7.98 10.10
C SER A 246 0.09 -6.81 9.56
N GLY A 247 1.11 -6.38 10.33
CA GLY A 247 2.02 -5.28 9.96
C GLY A 247 1.36 -3.91 9.84
N SER A 248 0.04 -3.85 9.65
CA SER A 248 -0.70 -2.61 9.43
C SER A 248 -0.55 -1.64 10.60
N TYR A 249 -0.31 -0.37 10.29
CA TYR A 249 -0.27 0.70 11.27
C TYR A 249 -1.64 0.94 11.93
N PHE A 250 -2.73 0.87 11.14
CA PHE A 250 -4.11 1.03 11.61
C PHE A 250 -4.75 -0.32 11.94
N LYS A 251 -4.26 -0.99 13.00
CA LYS A 251 -4.74 -2.33 13.42
C LYS A 251 -6.23 -2.37 13.78
N ASN A 252 -6.81 -1.24 14.16
CA ASN A 252 -8.22 -1.08 14.50
C ASN A 252 -9.11 -0.82 13.28
N PHE A 253 -8.56 -0.63 12.08
CA PHE A 253 -9.30 -0.48 10.84
C PHE A 253 -9.68 -1.84 10.23
N SER A 254 -10.91 -1.96 9.76
CA SER A 254 -11.41 -3.15 9.07
C SER A 254 -12.46 -2.74 8.03
N LEU A 255 -12.37 -3.24 6.81
CA LEU A 255 -13.35 -2.97 5.77
C LEU A 255 -14.77 -3.40 6.18
N ALA A 256 -14.90 -4.47 6.98
CA ALA A 256 -16.20 -4.95 7.44
C ALA A 256 -16.92 -3.96 8.36
N THR A 257 -16.17 -3.25 9.21
CA THR A 257 -16.72 -2.34 10.22
C THR A 257 -16.69 -0.87 9.83
N HIS A 258 -15.75 -0.46 8.95
CA HIS A 258 -15.53 0.94 8.59
C HIS A 258 -16.08 1.32 7.22
N THR A 259 -16.75 0.39 6.52
CA THR A 259 -17.35 0.71 5.22
C THR A 259 -18.82 0.35 5.15
N LEU A 260 -19.61 1.22 4.49
CA LEU A 260 -21.01 0.96 4.13
C LEU A 260 -21.23 1.18 2.63
N PRO A 261 -22.23 0.49 2.04
CA PRO A 261 -22.64 0.81 0.67
C PRO A 261 -22.97 2.30 0.52
N PRO A 262 -22.71 2.91 -0.66
CA PRO A 262 -23.03 4.29 -0.91
C PRO A 262 -24.51 4.61 -0.66
N PHE A 263 -24.78 5.76 -0.06
CA PHE A 263 -26.12 6.30 0.16
C PHE A 263 -26.16 7.79 -0.21
N ALA A 264 -27.36 8.35 -0.35
CA ALA A 264 -27.53 9.77 -0.63
C ALA A 264 -27.19 10.60 0.63
N ILE A 265 -26.11 11.37 0.57
CA ILE A 265 -25.68 12.24 1.68
C ILE A 265 -26.72 13.33 1.90
N PRO A 266 -27.29 13.47 3.13
CA PRO A 266 -28.22 14.55 3.46
C PRO A 266 -27.66 15.94 3.15
N ALA A 267 -28.50 16.82 2.63
CA ALA A 267 -28.04 18.14 2.18
C ALA A 267 -27.53 19.04 3.32
N HIS A 268 -28.03 18.82 4.54
CA HIS A 268 -27.64 19.58 5.74
C HIS A 268 -26.31 19.11 6.36
N TRP A 269 -25.81 17.92 5.99
CA TRP A 269 -24.51 17.49 6.51
C TRP A 269 -23.41 18.37 5.96
N PRO A 270 -22.57 18.98 6.82
CA PRO A 270 -21.43 19.78 6.39
C PRO A 270 -20.42 18.91 5.63
N ARG A 271 -19.87 19.49 4.55
CA ARG A 271 -18.95 18.79 3.66
C ARG A 271 -17.60 19.47 3.64
N TYR A 272 -16.57 18.64 3.58
CA TYR A 272 -15.18 19.06 3.59
C TYR A 272 -14.40 18.31 2.49
N ARG A 273 -13.23 18.82 2.18
CA ARG A 273 -12.23 18.11 1.34
C ARG A 273 -10.88 18.16 2.01
N SER A 274 -10.07 17.18 1.72
CA SER A 274 -8.65 17.19 2.04
C SER A 274 -7.88 16.52 0.94
N PHE A 275 -6.68 17.00 0.66
CA PHE A 275 -5.82 16.38 -0.34
C PHE A 275 -4.37 16.38 0.11
N ASP A 276 -3.60 15.45 -0.47
CA ASP A 276 -2.16 15.48 -0.52
C ASP A 276 -1.69 15.66 -1.96
N TYR A 277 -0.68 16.51 -2.17
CA TYR A 277 -0.20 16.85 -3.50
C TYR A 277 1.27 16.48 -3.67
N GLY A 278 1.53 15.45 -4.46
CA GLY A 278 2.82 15.15 -5.05
C GLY A 278 2.69 15.09 -6.58
N PHE A 279 3.77 15.37 -7.31
CA PHE A 279 3.77 15.17 -8.76
C PHE A 279 3.71 13.67 -9.10
N ASP A 280 4.25 12.82 -8.24
CA ASP A 280 4.17 11.37 -8.31
C ASP A 280 2.76 10.86 -8.04
N MET A 281 2.00 11.50 -7.15
CA MET A 281 0.60 11.18 -6.88
C MET A 281 -0.13 12.38 -6.27
N PHE A 282 -1.28 12.69 -6.82
CA PHE A 282 -2.29 13.57 -6.21
C PHE A 282 -3.40 12.71 -5.63
N ALA A 283 -3.77 12.91 -4.35
CA ALA A 283 -4.82 12.18 -3.66
C ALA A 283 -5.79 13.15 -2.98
N CYS A 284 -7.09 13.03 -3.23
CA CYS A 284 -8.12 13.91 -2.68
C CYS A 284 -9.31 13.11 -2.14
N CYS A 285 -9.72 13.43 -0.91
CA CYS A 285 -10.86 12.85 -0.21
C CYS A 285 -11.97 13.89 -0.05
N TRP A 286 -13.24 13.49 -0.24
CA TRP A 286 -14.43 14.27 0.08
C TRP A 286 -15.12 13.67 1.30
N TRP A 287 -15.43 14.53 2.27
CA TRP A 287 -15.95 14.17 3.57
C TRP A 287 -17.31 14.78 3.82
N ALA A 288 -18.23 14.04 4.43
CA ALA A 288 -19.45 14.54 5.02
C ALA A 288 -19.48 14.19 6.51
N VAL A 289 -20.14 15.00 7.31
CA VAL A 289 -20.22 14.78 8.76
C VAL A 289 -21.66 14.65 9.17
N ASP A 290 -22.01 13.54 9.86
CA ASP A 290 -23.34 13.31 10.36
C ASP A 290 -23.64 14.06 11.67
N GLU A 291 -24.86 13.91 12.21
CA GLU A 291 -25.29 14.57 13.44
C GLU A 291 -24.58 14.08 14.70
N ASP A 292 -24.00 12.90 14.67
CA ASP A 292 -23.15 12.38 15.75
C ASP A 292 -21.69 12.88 15.66
N GLY A 293 -21.37 13.70 14.64
CA GLY A 293 -20.01 14.17 14.35
C GLY A 293 -19.12 13.16 13.66
N ARG A 294 -19.67 12.03 13.21
CA ARG A 294 -18.97 10.99 12.46
C ARG A 294 -18.65 11.46 11.06
N SER A 295 -17.45 11.17 10.61
CA SER A 295 -16.94 11.57 9.30
C SER A 295 -17.07 10.43 8.30
N TRP A 296 -17.61 10.74 7.11
CA TRP A 296 -17.85 9.81 6.01
C TRP A 296 -17.03 10.23 4.81
N CYS A 297 -16.02 9.41 4.42
CA CYS A 297 -15.37 9.57 3.13
C CYS A 297 -16.30 8.99 2.05
N TYR A 298 -16.96 9.87 1.29
CA TYR A 298 -17.96 9.47 0.31
C TYR A 298 -17.48 9.53 -1.13
N ARG A 299 -16.29 10.08 -1.36
CA ARG A 299 -15.62 10.15 -2.67
C ARG A 299 -14.11 10.28 -2.47
N TYR A 300 -13.38 9.63 -3.33
CA TYR A 300 -11.93 9.71 -3.40
C TYR A 300 -11.50 9.81 -4.86
N PHE A 301 -10.42 10.53 -5.11
CA PHE A 301 -9.79 10.64 -6.42
C PHE A 301 -8.28 10.68 -6.26
N GLU A 302 -7.59 9.92 -7.10
CA GLU A 302 -6.14 9.97 -7.20
C GLU A 302 -5.70 9.96 -8.67
N GLN A 303 -4.59 10.65 -8.95
CA GLN A 303 -3.98 10.62 -10.27
C GLN A 303 -2.50 11.03 -10.21
N LYS A 304 -1.67 10.32 -10.98
CA LYS A 304 -0.24 10.62 -11.14
C LYS A 304 -0.01 11.73 -12.17
N GLY A 305 1.09 12.50 -12.00
CA GLY A 305 1.58 13.44 -13.00
C GLY A 305 0.72 14.68 -13.18
N LEU A 306 -0.17 15.01 -12.24
CA LEU A 306 -0.95 16.24 -12.32
C LEU A 306 -0.09 17.47 -11.98
N VAL A 307 -0.03 18.42 -12.90
CA VAL A 307 0.46 19.76 -12.60
C VAL A 307 -0.57 20.51 -11.76
N ILE A 308 -0.14 21.51 -11.01
CA ILE A 308 -0.94 22.23 -10.00
C ILE A 308 -2.32 22.67 -10.54
N LYS A 309 -2.34 23.23 -11.74
CA LYS A 309 -3.59 23.69 -12.37
C LYS A 309 -4.55 22.53 -12.68
N ASP A 310 -4.00 21.42 -13.15
CA ASP A 310 -4.81 20.25 -13.49
C ASP A 310 -5.31 19.54 -12.23
N ALA A 311 -4.55 19.54 -11.14
CA ALA A 311 -5.01 19.07 -9.84
C ALA A 311 -6.17 19.90 -9.31
N ALA A 312 -6.10 21.24 -9.38
CA ALA A 312 -7.21 22.12 -9.01
C ALA A 312 -8.45 21.85 -9.88
N LYS A 313 -8.26 21.70 -11.19
CA LYS A 313 -9.35 21.37 -12.13
C LYS A 313 -9.95 20.00 -11.81
N ALA A 314 -9.15 18.98 -11.51
CA ALA A 314 -9.64 17.67 -11.14
C ALA A 314 -10.54 17.71 -9.90
N ILE A 315 -10.22 18.52 -8.89
CA ILE A 315 -11.10 18.74 -7.74
C ILE A 315 -12.45 19.31 -8.17
N VAL A 316 -12.46 20.32 -9.05
CA VAL A 316 -13.70 20.93 -9.57
C VAL A 316 -14.50 19.91 -10.36
N ASP A 317 -13.88 19.20 -11.28
CA ASP A 317 -14.53 18.22 -12.17
C ASP A 317 -15.17 17.06 -11.38
N HIS A 318 -14.57 16.67 -10.22
CA HIS A 318 -15.09 15.62 -9.33
C HIS A 318 -16.02 16.15 -8.24
N THR A 319 -16.32 17.46 -8.21
CA THR A 319 -17.29 18.05 -7.28
C THR A 319 -18.56 18.43 -8.05
N PRO A 320 -19.69 17.72 -7.88
CA PRO A 320 -20.92 18.02 -8.58
C PRO A 320 -21.38 19.47 -8.40
N PRO A 321 -21.99 20.11 -9.41
CA PRO A 321 -22.57 21.44 -9.28
C PRO A 321 -23.59 21.47 -8.15
N GLY A 322 -23.50 22.49 -7.26
CA GLY A 322 -24.40 22.64 -6.11
C GLY A 322 -23.95 21.88 -4.85
N GLU A 323 -22.89 21.09 -4.90
CA GLU A 323 -22.31 20.48 -3.71
C GLU A 323 -21.54 21.55 -2.91
N ASN A 324 -22.08 21.94 -1.76
CA ASN A 324 -21.48 22.98 -0.92
C ASN A 324 -20.40 22.39 -0.02
N VAL A 325 -19.12 22.53 -0.42
CA VAL A 325 -17.96 22.16 0.39
C VAL A 325 -17.49 23.38 1.19
N GLN A 326 -17.51 23.28 2.50
CA GLN A 326 -17.20 24.40 3.40
C GLN A 326 -15.69 24.70 3.41
N ILE A 327 -14.87 23.67 3.57
CA ILE A 327 -13.42 23.82 3.74
C ILE A 327 -12.71 22.76 2.89
N THR A 328 -11.59 23.16 2.28
CA THR A 328 -10.61 22.25 1.64
C THR A 328 -9.28 22.37 2.37
N TYR A 329 -8.88 21.31 3.07
CA TYR A 329 -7.59 21.24 3.76
C TYR A 329 -6.49 20.80 2.80
N ALA A 330 -5.35 21.47 2.84
CA ALA A 330 -4.21 21.24 1.94
C ALA A 330 -2.90 21.15 2.72
N PRO A 331 -1.90 20.41 2.20
CA PRO A 331 -0.60 20.31 2.83
C PRO A 331 0.07 21.69 2.95
N PRO A 332 0.86 21.93 4.02
CA PRO A 332 1.47 23.24 4.28
C PRO A 332 2.44 23.76 3.22
N ASP A 333 3.04 22.89 2.43
CA ASP A 333 3.95 23.23 1.33
C ASP A 333 3.26 23.95 0.15
N MET A 334 1.92 23.91 0.07
CA MET A 334 1.14 24.68 -0.89
C MET A 334 1.34 26.22 -0.73
N TRP A 335 1.82 26.68 0.41
CA TRP A 335 2.17 28.10 0.67
C TRP A 335 3.64 28.42 0.39
N ALA A 336 4.42 27.42 -0.10
CA ALA A 336 5.75 27.68 -0.60
C ALA A 336 5.69 28.44 -1.93
N LYS A 337 6.60 29.42 -2.10
CA LYS A 337 6.70 30.16 -3.36
C LYS A 337 7.38 29.33 -4.44
N SER A 338 6.75 29.25 -5.60
CA SER A 338 7.37 28.65 -6.78
C SER A 338 8.62 29.39 -7.17
N LYS A 339 9.71 28.68 -7.43
CA LYS A 339 10.98 29.26 -7.85
C LYS A 339 10.90 29.98 -9.21
N ASP A 340 10.00 29.52 -10.07
CA ASP A 340 9.86 30.02 -11.46
C ASP A 340 8.97 31.27 -11.53
N THR A 341 7.88 31.31 -10.74
CA THR A 341 6.85 32.37 -10.83
C THR A 341 6.84 33.29 -9.62
N GLY A 342 7.49 32.91 -8.51
CA GLY A 342 7.45 33.61 -7.23
C GLY A 342 6.08 33.57 -6.52
N ARG A 343 5.09 32.87 -7.09
CA ARG A 343 3.72 32.75 -6.57
C ARG A 343 3.58 31.53 -5.68
N GLU A 344 2.67 31.61 -4.72
CA GLU A 344 2.28 30.49 -3.88
C GLU A 344 1.38 29.50 -4.69
N ILE A 345 1.59 28.20 -4.48
CA ILE A 345 0.75 27.18 -5.11
C ILE A 345 -0.73 27.34 -4.71
N ALA A 346 -0.97 27.75 -3.46
CA ALA A 346 -2.30 28.03 -2.93
C ALA A 346 -3.08 29.10 -3.74
N GLU A 347 -2.37 30.10 -4.31
CA GLU A 347 -3.00 31.10 -5.17
C GLU A 347 -3.54 30.48 -6.46
N VAL A 348 -2.79 29.53 -7.04
CA VAL A 348 -3.22 28.81 -8.26
C VAL A 348 -4.48 28.00 -8.02
N PHE A 349 -4.57 27.30 -6.88
CA PHE A 349 -5.80 26.59 -6.49
C PHE A 349 -6.99 27.54 -6.36
N ARG A 350 -6.81 28.68 -5.68
CA ARG A 350 -7.86 29.71 -5.51
C ARG A 350 -8.34 30.29 -6.85
N GLU A 351 -7.44 30.60 -7.75
CA GLU A 351 -7.77 31.12 -9.09
C GLU A 351 -8.53 30.11 -9.96
N ASN A 352 -8.34 28.81 -9.71
CA ASN A 352 -9.07 27.76 -10.38
C ASN A 352 -10.32 27.28 -9.61
N GLY A 353 -10.83 28.11 -8.68
CA GLY A 353 -12.10 27.86 -8.00
C GLY A 353 -12.03 26.93 -6.78
N VAL A 354 -10.83 26.63 -6.29
CA VAL A 354 -10.62 25.79 -5.11
C VAL A 354 -9.89 26.58 -4.02
N PRO A 355 -10.64 27.34 -3.17
CA PRO A 355 -10.02 27.95 -2.00
C PRO A 355 -9.56 26.86 -1.02
N ILE A 356 -8.31 26.96 -0.55
CA ILE A 356 -7.70 25.99 0.34
C ILE A 356 -7.26 26.62 1.66
N ILE A 357 -7.32 25.82 2.71
CA ILE A 357 -6.84 26.18 4.06
C ILE A 357 -5.68 25.28 4.42
N LYS A 358 -4.66 25.88 5.05
CA LYS A 358 -3.46 25.18 5.48
C LYS A 358 -3.78 24.19 6.59
N ALA A 359 -3.51 22.91 6.33
CA ALA A 359 -3.66 21.86 7.34
C ALA A 359 -2.52 21.91 8.38
N ASN A 360 -2.79 21.37 9.56
CA ASN A 360 -1.74 21.12 10.54
C ASN A 360 -0.83 19.98 10.07
N ASN A 361 0.49 20.17 10.16
CA ASN A 361 1.48 19.21 9.64
C ASN A 361 2.08 18.30 10.71
N ASN A 362 1.55 18.27 11.94
CA ASN A 362 2.03 17.33 12.96
C ASN A 362 1.65 15.90 12.59
N ARG A 363 2.61 15.21 11.95
CA ARG A 363 2.37 13.88 11.35
C ARG A 363 1.96 12.84 12.38
N ILE A 364 2.71 12.71 13.45
CA ILE A 364 2.45 11.72 14.51
C ILE A 364 1.10 11.98 15.18
N GLN A 365 0.85 13.23 15.61
CA GLN A 365 -0.43 13.59 16.23
C GLN A 365 -1.60 13.36 15.26
N GLY A 366 -1.44 13.71 13.97
CA GLY A 366 -2.46 13.50 12.96
C GLY A 366 -2.81 12.02 12.76
N HIS A 367 -1.81 11.13 12.73
CA HIS A 367 -2.06 9.70 12.65
C HIS A 367 -2.69 9.13 13.92
N MET A 368 -2.35 9.66 15.10
CA MET A 368 -3.01 9.26 16.35
C MET A 368 -4.50 9.67 16.34
N ILE A 369 -4.81 10.92 15.96
CA ILE A 369 -6.19 11.38 15.82
C ILE A 369 -6.96 10.51 14.80
N LEU A 370 -6.33 10.18 13.67
CA LEU A 370 -6.96 9.32 12.67
C LEU A 370 -7.27 7.92 13.24
N LYS A 371 -6.37 7.35 14.08
CA LYS A 371 -6.64 6.10 14.81
C LYS A 371 -7.79 6.24 15.80
N ASP A 372 -7.85 7.33 16.54
CA ASP A 372 -8.91 7.57 17.50
C ASP A 372 -10.28 7.70 16.82
N MET A 373 -10.35 8.37 15.66
CA MET A 373 -11.58 8.44 14.85
C MET A 373 -12.01 7.07 14.29
N MET A 374 -11.12 6.09 14.18
CA MET A 374 -11.46 4.72 13.81
C MET A 374 -12.06 3.93 14.96
N THR A 375 -12.11 4.47 16.19
CA THR A 375 -12.76 3.80 17.33
C THR A 375 -14.28 3.98 17.30
N PRO A 376 -15.05 2.96 17.78
CA PRO A 376 -16.51 3.07 17.80
C PRO A 376 -17.04 4.11 18.80
N GLY A 377 -17.78 5.10 18.32
CA GLY A 377 -18.61 6.02 19.11
C GLY A 377 -20.07 5.60 19.15
N GLU A 378 -20.87 6.17 20.05
CA GLU A 378 -22.32 5.93 20.11
C GLU A 378 -22.99 6.33 18.80
N LEU A 379 -23.95 5.54 18.35
CA LEU A 379 -24.75 5.82 17.16
C LEU A 379 -26.14 6.34 17.61
N LYS A 380 -26.36 7.65 17.45
CA LYS A 380 -27.63 8.32 17.80
C LYS A 380 -28.37 8.78 16.56
N ASP A 381 -27.68 9.21 15.51
CA ASP A 381 -28.26 9.74 14.28
C ASP A 381 -29.33 8.78 13.71
N PRO A 382 -30.61 9.23 13.61
CA PRO A 382 -31.70 8.41 13.12
C PRO A 382 -31.51 7.99 11.66
N PHE A 383 -30.99 8.88 10.82
CA PHE A 383 -30.77 8.61 9.40
C PHE A 383 -29.74 7.51 9.22
N VAL A 384 -28.62 7.55 9.98
CA VAL A 384 -27.59 6.51 9.91
C VAL A 384 -28.13 5.17 10.41
N LYS A 385 -28.98 5.17 11.45
CA LYS A 385 -29.64 3.95 11.94
C LYS A 385 -30.53 3.30 10.89
N GLU A 386 -31.23 4.07 10.08
CA GLU A 386 -32.11 3.57 9.01
C GLU A 386 -31.35 2.90 7.87
N LEU A 387 -30.02 3.15 7.72
CA LEU A 387 -29.21 2.47 6.72
C LEU A 387 -28.98 0.97 7.01
N TYR A 388 -29.30 0.52 8.23
CA TYR A 388 -29.14 -0.87 8.67
C TYR A 388 -30.48 -1.61 8.65
N SER A 389 -30.72 -2.43 7.63
CA SER A 389 -31.97 -3.18 7.45
C SER A 389 -32.23 -4.26 8.51
N GLU A 390 -31.17 -4.80 9.13
CA GLU A 390 -31.25 -5.87 10.14
C GLU A 390 -31.11 -5.38 11.58
N GLY A 391 -31.14 -4.05 11.78
CA GLY A 391 -30.94 -3.40 13.06
C GLY A 391 -29.57 -2.76 13.18
N ALA A 392 -29.56 -1.47 13.53
CA ALA A 392 -28.33 -0.69 13.66
C ALA A 392 -27.56 -1.12 14.92
N PRO A 393 -26.21 -1.13 14.87
CA PRO A 393 -25.40 -1.35 16.05
C PRO A 393 -25.51 -0.16 17.02
N ASP A 394 -25.30 -0.40 18.32
CA ASP A 394 -25.27 0.68 19.32
C ASP A 394 -24.11 1.65 19.14
N LYS A 395 -23.02 1.16 18.53
CA LYS A 395 -21.78 1.91 18.28
C LYS A 395 -21.29 1.71 16.87
N LEU A 396 -20.79 2.80 16.26
CA LEU A 396 -20.20 2.79 14.92
C LEU A 396 -18.91 3.61 14.93
N PRO A 397 -17.87 3.25 14.18
CA PRO A 397 -16.64 4.05 14.09
C PRO A 397 -16.93 5.52 13.75
N MET A 398 -16.14 6.44 14.34
CA MET A 398 -16.27 7.88 14.05
C MET A 398 -15.70 8.28 12.69
N LEU A 399 -14.99 7.36 12.02
CA LEU A 399 -14.50 7.49 10.65
C LEU A 399 -15.02 6.33 9.80
N MET A 400 -15.80 6.66 8.78
CA MET A 400 -16.44 5.72 7.88
C MET A 400 -16.14 6.04 6.42
N PHE A 401 -16.22 5.04 5.57
CA PHE A 401 -15.95 5.14 4.13
C PHE A 401 -17.09 4.53 3.32
N PHE A 402 -17.34 5.06 2.14
CA PHE A 402 -18.24 4.39 1.20
C PHE A 402 -17.54 3.15 0.61
N ARG A 403 -18.31 2.08 0.48
CA ARG A 403 -17.86 0.84 -0.17
C ARG A 403 -18.17 0.93 -1.65
N ASP A 404 -17.38 1.70 -2.37
CA ASP A 404 -17.43 1.80 -3.82
C ASP A 404 -16.02 1.78 -4.43
N GLU A 405 -15.96 1.63 -5.74
CA GLU A 405 -14.69 1.49 -6.47
C GLU A 405 -13.78 2.73 -6.29
N SER A 406 -14.35 3.94 -6.21
CA SER A 406 -13.56 5.17 -6.09
C SER A 406 -12.88 5.27 -4.71
N VAL A 407 -13.55 4.86 -3.65
CA VAL A 407 -13.05 4.94 -2.27
C VAL A 407 -12.20 3.72 -1.88
N ALA A 408 -12.35 2.61 -2.61
CA ALA A 408 -11.67 1.34 -2.32
C ALA A 408 -10.14 1.51 -2.26
N HIS A 409 -9.53 2.26 -3.17
CA HIS A 409 -8.10 2.51 -3.17
C HIS A 409 -7.62 3.17 -1.87
N CYS A 410 -8.33 4.17 -1.38
CA CYS A 410 -8.01 4.84 -0.12
C CYS A 410 -8.10 3.88 1.08
N THR A 411 -9.15 3.05 1.14
CA THR A 411 -9.31 2.08 2.22
C THR A 411 -8.30 0.94 2.16
N ASP A 412 -7.88 0.55 0.97
CA ASP A 412 -6.82 -0.43 0.76
C ASP A 412 -5.47 0.09 1.25
N ASP A 413 -5.12 1.33 0.93
CA ASP A 413 -3.90 1.98 1.42
C ASP A 413 -3.87 2.08 2.96
N ILE A 414 -5.02 2.41 3.59
CA ILE A 414 -5.15 2.41 5.06
C ILE A 414 -4.91 1.00 5.64
N CYS A 415 -5.40 -0.05 4.98
CA CYS A 415 -5.16 -1.43 5.40
C CYS A 415 -3.69 -1.85 5.25
N ASP A 416 -3.02 -1.37 4.19
CA ASP A 416 -1.71 -1.88 3.76
C ASP A 416 -0.55 -1.08 4.34
N ILE A 417 -0.76 0.17 4.79
CA ILE A 417 0.30 0.99 5.36
C ILE A 417 0.86 0.38 6.63
N GLN A 418 2.20 0.25 6.68
CA GLN A 418 2.92 -0.36 7.78
C GLN A 418 3.32 0.66 8.84
N SER A 419 3.65 0.20 10.05
CA SER A 419 4.34 1.03 11.03
C SER A 419 5.77 1.36 10.54
N ASP A 420 6.27 2.54 10.88
CA ASP A 420 7.66 2.90 10.63
C ASP A 420 8.59 2.08 11.56
N ASP A 421 9.59 1.42 10.99
CA ASP A 421 10.52 0.56 11.75
C ASP A 421 11.35 1.35 12.76
N ALA A 422 11.65 2.61 12.48
CA ALA A 422 12.43 3.48 13.35
C ALA A 422 11.58 4.19 14.40
N ASN A 423 10.28 4.41 14.11
CA ASN A 423 9.34 5.08 15.00
C ASN A 423 7.96 4.41 14.96
N PRO A 424 7.68 3.45 15.84
CA PRO A 424 6.40 2.73 15.87
C PRO A 424 5.14 3.61 16.08
N ASN A 425 5.32 4.88 16.49
CA ASN A 425 4.23 5.83 16.63
C ASN A 425 3.87 6.55 15.31
N ASP A 426 4.64 6.31 14.25
CA ASP A 426 4.38 6.84 12.92
C ASP A 426 4.16 5.70 11.92
N CYS A 427 3.52 5.99 10.80
CA CYS A 427 3.44 5.03 9.70
C CYS A 427 4.64 5.16 8.76
N ALA A 428 4.93 4.08 8.06
CA ALA A 428 5.99 4.01 7.07
C ALA A 428 5.84 5.10 6.00
N LYS A 429 6.98 5.64 5.55
CA LYS A 429 7.05 6.65 4.50
C LYS A 429 7.21 6.05 3.10
N GLN A 430 7.29 4.75 3.04
CA GLN A 430 7.44 3.98 1.81
C GLN A 430 6.49 2.75 1.85
N PRO A 431 5.97 2.29 0.72
CA PRO A 431 6.08 2.93 -0.60
C PRO A 431 5.23 4.21 -0.69
N HIS A 432 5.72 5.22 -1.42
CA HIS A 432 5.01 6.50 -1.57
C HIS A 432 3.60 6.35 -2.15
N SER A 433 3.37 5.35 -3.00
CA SER A 433 2.08 5.11 -3.63
C SER A 433 0.90 4.94 -2.68
N ILE A 434 1.14 4.51 -1.42
CA ILE A 434 0.09 4.32 -0.41
C ILE A 434 0.08 5.40 0.68
N THR A 435 1.04 6.33 0.69
CA THR A 435 1.12 7.35 1.74
C THR A 435 0.25 8.56 1.44
N HIS A 436 0.01 8.89 0.18
CA HIS A 436 -0.72 10.09 -0.23
C HIS A 436 -2.19 10.08 0.21
N SER A 437 -2.89 8.95 0.04
CA SER A 437 -4.27 8.76 0.49
C SER A 437 -4.38 8.87 2.02
N VAL A 438 -3.44 8.24 2.75
CA VAL A 438 -3.37 8.27 4.21
C VAL A 438 -3.04 9.68 4.71
N ASP A 439 -2.13 10.40 4.06
CA ASP A 439 -1.80 11.78 4.41
C ASP A 439 -2.96 12.74 4.10
N ALA A 440 -3.72 12.53 3.02
CA ALA A 440 -4.96 13.28 2.76
C ALA A 440 -5.99 13.07 3.88
N CYS A 441 -6.19 11.82 4.35
CA CYS A 441 -7.04 11.53 5.52
C CYS A 441 -6.51 12.17 6.80
N ARG A 442 -5.21 12.13 7.03
CA ARG A 442 -4.54 12.73 8.19
C ARG A 442 -4.73 14.25 8.25
N TYR A 443 -4.58 14.96 7.12
CA TYR A 443 -4.80 16.40 7.07
C TYR A 443 -6.23 16.78 7.43
N TYR A 444 -7.20 16.01 7.00
CA TYR A 444 -8.59 16.19 7.42
C TYR A 444 -8.75 15.96 8.91
N ALA A 445 -8.33 14.81 9.43
CA ALA A 445 -8.56 14.40 10.81
C ALA A 445 -7.99 15.43 11.81
N ILE A 446 -6.71 15.77 11.67
CA ILE A 446 -6.05 16.71 12.61
C ILE A 446 -6.61 18.12 12.53
N SER A 447 -6.92 18.62 11.32
CA SER A 447 -7.39 19.99 11.15
C SER A 447 -8.81 20.17 11.64
N ARG A 448 -9.66 19.14 11.49
CA ARG A 448 -11.05 19.18 11.94
C ARG A 448 -11.18 19.10 13.46
N VAL A 449 -10.44 18.18 14.10
CA VAL A 449 -10.52 18.01 15.56
C VAL A 449 -10.02 19.25 16.30
N LEU A 450 -8.90 19.81 15.86
CA LEU A 450 -8.35 21.04 16.48
C LEU A 450 -9.26 22.25 16.26
N ALA A 451 -9.97 22.35 15.15
CA ALA A 451 -10.96 23.42 14.94
C ALA A 451 -12.16 23.28 15.88
N ALA A 452 -12.62 22.05 16.12
CA ALA A 452 -13.73 21.78 17.03
C ALA A 452 -13.36 22.08 18.51
N GLU A 453 -12.14 21.77 18.92
CA GLU A 453 -11.63 22.12 20.26
C GLU A 453 -11.58 23.64 20.44
N GLN A 454 -11.09 24.41 19.46
CA GLN A 454 -11.04 25.87 19.52
C GLN A 454 -12.44 26.52 19.61
N GLU A 455 -13.44 25.95 18.92
CA GLU A 455 -14.83 26.43 19.03
C GLU A 455 -15.46 26.12 20.41
N GLN A 456 -15.10 24.99 21.03
CA GLN A 456 -15.55 24.66 22.39
C GLN A 456 -14.91 25.59 23.43
N ASP A 457 -13.61 25.81 23.35
CA ASP A 457 -12.89 26.74 24.24
C ASP A 457 -13.44 28.18 24.12
N ALA A 458 -13.78 28.60 22.88
CA ALA A 458 -14.39 29.92 22.68
C ALA A 458 -15.79 30.01 23.29
N LYS A 459 -16.59 28.96 23.24
CA LYS A 459 -17.94 28.95 23.86
C LYS A 459 -17.87 28.96 25.38
N THR A 460 -16.96 28.20 26.00
CA THR A 460 -16.78 28.20 27.45
C THR A 460 -16.34 29.58 27.97
N VAL A 461 -15.51 30.30 27.25
CA VAL A 461 -15.10 31.67 27.62
C VAL A 461 -16.29 32.65 27.55
N PHE A 462 -17.20 32.52 26.60
CA PHE A 462 -18.38 33.37 26.50
C PHE A 462 -19.45 33.00 27.54
N ASP A 463 -19.62 31.73 27.87
CA ASP A 463 -20.53 31.27 28.92
C ASP A 463 -20.07 31.72 30.32
N ASP A 464 -18.75 31.74 30.59
CA ASP A 464 -18.16 32.27 31.82
C ASP A 464 -18.30 33.82 31.94
N GLU A 465 -18.32 34.57 30.83
CA GLU A 465 -18.51 36.03 30.82
C GLU A 465 -20.01 36.40 31.05
N GLU A 466 -20.98 35.57 30.59
CA GLU A 466 -22.40 35.80 30.85
C GLU A 466 -22.79 35.51 32.32
N ASP A 467 -22.15 34.56 32.98
CA ASP A 467 -22.37 34.27 34.42
C ASP A 467 -21.74 35.37 35.32
N ASP A 468 -20.65 36.00 34.93
CA ASP A 468 -20.06 37.14 35.65
C ASP A 468 -20.89 38.44 35.52
N GLU A 469 -21.65 38.68 34.42
CA GLU A 469 -22.55 39.82 34.31
C GLU A 469 -23.83 39.66 35.20
N GLN A 470 -24.27 38.44 35.51
CA GLN A 470 -25.41 38.23 36.41
C GLN A 470 -25.06 38.51 37.89
N ASP A 471 -23.81 38.26 38.30
CA ASP A 471 -23.35 38.57 39.65
C ASP A 471 -23.12 40.11 39.88
N TYR A 472 -22.96 40.89 38.82
CA TYR A 472 -22.81 42.36 38.92
C TYR A 472 -24.14 43.08 39.17
N ASP A 473 -25.28 42.57 38.72
CA ASP A 473 -26.59 43.18 38.93
C ASP A 473 -27.16 42.93 40.33
N GLU A 474 -26.71 41.92 41.05
CA GLU A 474 -27.13 41.63 42.41
C GLU A 474 -26.41 42.51 43.47
N PHE A 475 -25.25 43.11 43.10
CA PHE A 475 -24.44 43.94 44.01
C PHE A 475 -24.80 45.44 44.00
N MET A 476 -25.61 45.91 43.03
CA MET A 476 -25.96 47.34 42.88
C MET A 476 -27.32 47.72 43.47
N CYS A 477 -28.08 46.80 44.12
CA CYS A 477 -29.40 47.10 44.72
C CYS A 477 -29.39 47.14 46.25
N GLY A 478 -28.32 47.55 46.91
CA GLY A 478 -28.30 47.61 48.37
C GLY A 478 -27.46 48.74 48.93
N GLY A 479 -28.07 49.91 49.22
CA GLY A 479 -27.70 50.74 50.36
C GLY A 479 -26.90 52.02 50.15
N ASP A 480 -27.64 53.10 50.11
CA ASP A 480 -27.45 54.44 50.76
C ASP A 480 -26.05 54.93 51.22
N ILE A 481 -25.73 56.10 50.69
CA ILE A 481 -25.16 57.29 51.33
C ILE A 481 -23.78 57.21 51.98
N CYS A 482 -22.84 57.96 51.47
CA CYS A 482 -22.25 59.13 52.16
C CYS A 482 -21.14 59.79 51.30
N ASP A 483 -21.34 61.09 51.18
CA ASP A 483 -20.35 62.11 50.80
C ASP A 483 -18.98 61.96 51.49
N SER A 484 -17.92 62.17 50.79
CA SER A 484 -16.93 63.23 51.03
C SER A 484 -15.52 62.99 50.50
N TYR A 485 -15.00 64.11 50.05
CA TYR A 485 -13.59 64.42 49.81
C TYR A 485 -12.91 64.18 48.46
N MET A 486 -12.94 65.28 47.75
CA MET A 486 -11.90 65.71 46.82
C MET A 486 -10.49 65.68 47.43
N ASN A 487 -9.54 65.76 46.51
CA ASN A 487 -8.15 66.15 46.56
C ASN A 487 -7.11 65.04 46.72
N TYR A 488 -6.40 64.70 45.68
CA TYR A 488 -5.16 65.25 45.11
C TYR A 488 -4.83 64.60 43.78
#